data_9af7b671e602f862ba7e1dd35de3a077
#
_entry.id   9af7b671e602f862ba7e1dd35de3a077
#
_cell.length_a   1.000
_cell.length_b   1.000
_cell.length_c   1.000
_cell.angle_alpha   90.00
_cell.angle_beta   90.00
_cell.angle_gamma   90.00
#
_symmetry.space_group_name_H-M   'P 1'
#
loop_
_entity.id
_entity.type
_entity.pdbx_description
1 polymer ?
#
loop_
_entity_poly.entity_id
_entity_poly.type
_entity_poly.pdbx_seq_one_letter_code
_entity_poly.pdbx_strand_id
1 'polypeptide(L)'
;GIMLRKLNRMFQDYMRKKRLRLGKYIWDRKRNKEEIKLGNFIEKNNIKKILFMRYDGKIGDMVINTLMFREIKKKYPYIEIGVVTKEGAKVVIENNPNVDKIYEYKKDRKSIKELSLKIASEKYDLLIDFSEMLRVNQMMLINLCKARFNMGLNKEKWKMFDISYTKPIGYIHITEIYKNILEKLGIKNIDINYELFFIEHQKSKVDELLKKLKHKKIVVFN
;
A
#
# COMPACT_ATOMS: atom_id res chain seq x y z
N GLY A 1 -11.84 9.78 39.22
CA GLY A 1 -13.03 9.06 38.91
C GLY A 1 -13.32 8.92 37.42
N ILE A 2 -14.49 8.39 37.12
CA ILE A 2 -14.99 8.11 35.77
C ILE A 2 -15.08 9.41 34.94
N MET A 3 -15.49 10.51 35.53
CA MET A 3 -15.62 11.82 34.88
C MET A 3 -14.27 12.35 34.40
N LEU A 4 -13.22 12.21 35.20
CA LEU A 4 -11.87 12.64 34.86
C LEU A 4 -11.29 11.83 33.69
N ARG A 5 -11.54 10.52 33.67
CA ARG A 5 -11.14 9.66 32.54
C ARG A 5 -11.86 10.04 31.25
N LYS A 6 -13.15 10.37 31.33
CA LYS A 6 -13.95 10.80 30.17
C LYS A 6 -13.42 12.14 29.62
N LEU A 7 -13.12 13.11 30.49
CA LEU A 7 -12.55 14.39 30.11
C LEU A 7 -11.17 14.22 29.45
N ASN A 8 -10.36 13.34 30.01
CA ASN A 8 -9.02 13.07 29.45
C ASN A 8 -9.12 12.44 28.05
N ARG A 9 -10.05 11.49 27.83
CA ARG A 9 -10.32 10.92 26.48
C ARG A 9 -10.76 12.00 25.51
N MET A 10 -11.69 12.85 25.90
CA MET A 10 -12.16 13.95 25.04
C MET A 10 -11.03 14.90 24.66
N PHE A 11 -10.16 15.22 25.61
CA PHE A 11 -8.99 16.06 25.36
C PHE A 11 -7.99 15.40 24.40
N GLN A 12 -7.69 14.11 24.62
CA GLN A 12 -6.79 13.37 23.75
C GLN A 12 -7.37 13.23 22.32
N ASP A 13 -8.67 12.98 22.17
CA ASP A 13 -9.33 12.94 20.87
C ASP A 13 -9.30 14.30 20.18
N TYR A 14 -9.51 15.37 20.90
CA TYR A 14 -9.41 16.73 20.36
C TYR A 14 -7.99 17.02 19.85
N MET A 15 -6.98 16.71 20.67
CA MET A 15 -5.59 16.93 20.30
C MET A 15 -5.15 16.07 19.10
N ARG A 16 -5.65 14.85 19.03
CA ARG A 16 -5.41 13.96 17.87
C ARG A 16 -6.00 14.53 16.58
N LYS A 17 -7.25 14.98 16.63
CA LYS A 17 -7.92 15.62 15.49
C LYS A 17 -7.20 16.88 15.05
N LYS A 18 -6.74 17.67 16.01
CA LYS A 18 -5.97 18.90 15.73
C LYS A 18 -4.63 18.58 15.04
N ARG A 19 -3.91 17.56 15.53
CA ARG A 19 -2.66 17.10 14.90
C ARG A 19 -2.88 16.61 13.48
N LEU A 20 -3.94 15.83 13.26
CA LEU A 20 -4.29 15.33 11.92
C LEU A 20 -4.59 16.47 10.96
N ARG A 21 -5.36 17.46 11.39
CA ARG A 21 -5.66 18.66 10.57
C ARG A 21 -4.40 19.45 10.23
N LEU A 22 -3.54 19.67 11.21
CA LEU A 22 -2.28 20.38 11.00
C LEU A 22 -1.35 19.59 10.07
N GLY A 23 -1.22 18.29 10.29
CA GLY A 23 -0.44 17.40 9.44
C GLY A 23 -0.96 17.38 8.01
N LYS A 24 -2.27 17.30 7.83
CA LYS A 24 -2.90 17.39 6.52
C LYS A 24 -2.61 18.74 5.84
N TYR A 25 -2.71 19.82 6.58
CA TYR A 25 -2.38 21.16 6.08
C TYR A 25 -0.93 21.24 5.57
N ILE A 26 0.02 20.62 6.27
CA ILE A 26 1.44 20.62 5.89
C ILE A 26 1.72 19.68 4.70
N TRP A 27 1.20 18.46 4.74
CA TRP A 27 1.63 17.38 3.87
C TRP A 27 0.70 17.08 2.69
N ASP A 28 -0.58 17.49 2.75
CA ASP A 28 -1.53 17.26 1.66
C ASP A 28 -1.27 18.21 0.49
N ARG A 29 -0.11 18.01 -0.13
CA ARG A 29 0.38 18.84 -1.24
C ARG A 29 1.08 17.96 -2.26
N LYS A 30 0.97 18.34 -3.53
CA LYS A 30 1.76 17.74 -4.58
C LYS A 30 2.21 18.85 -5.53
N ARG A 31 3.53 19.04 -5.62
CA ARG A 31 4.13 20.15 -6.38
C ARG A 31 4.00 19.95 -7.89
N ASN A 32 4.20 18.73 -8.38
CA ASN A 32 4.19 18.40 -9.79
C ASN A 32 2.98 17.51 -10.09
N LYS A 33 1.86 18.12 -10.47
CA LYS A 33 0.70 17.38 -10.97
C LYS A 33 0.85 17.18 -12.46
N GLU A 34 1.03 15.94 -12.85
CA GLU A 34 0.99 15.56 -14.25
C GLU A 34 -0.47 15.34 -14.69
N GLU A 35 -0.76 15.59 -15.95
CA GLU A 35 -2.03 15.23 -16.54
C GLU A 35 -2.21 13.72 -16.54
N ILE A 36 -3.35 13.24 -16.04
CA ILE A 36 -3.66 11.83 -15.97
C ILE A 36 -4.38 11.41 -17.24
N LYS A 37 -3.82 10.44 -17.94
CA LYS A 37 -4.47 9.82 -19.09
C LYS A 37 -5.26 8.60 -18.63
N LEU A 38 -6.59 8.68 -18.70
CA LEU A 38 -7.49 7.60 -18.31
C LEU A 38 -7.58 6.52 -19.40
N GLY A 39 -7.93 5.29 -18.96
CA GLY A 39 -7.96 4.11 -19.82
C GLY A 39 -6.55 3.62 -20.18
N ASN A 40 -6.28 2.33 -20.03
CA ASN A 40 -4.94 1.77 -20.19
C ASN A 40 -3.86 2.59 -19.47
N PHE A 41 -4.12 2.88 -18.21
CA PHE A 41 -3.33 3.81 -17.40
C PHE A 41 -1.82 3.53 -17.45
N ILE A 42 -1.44 2.28 -17.32
CA ILE A 42 -0.02 1.88 -17.31
C ILE A 42 0.65 2.26 -18.62
N GLU A 43 0.04 1.92 -19.75
CA GLU A 43 0.62 2.20 -21.07
C GLU A 43 0.61 3.69 -21.40
N LYS A 44 -0.55 4.35 -21.24
CA LYS A 44 -0.70 5.76 -21.60
C LYS A 44 0.14 6.72 -20.76
N ASN A 45 0.42 6.36 -19.50
CA ASN A 45 1.21 7.19 -18.60
C ASN A 45 2.64 6.70 -18.46
N ASN A 46 3.03 5.70 -19.24
CA ASN A 46 4.39 5.15 -19.25
C ASN A 46 4.85 4.72 -17.85
N ILE A 47 4.03 3.93 -17.17
CA ILE A 47 4.33 3.42 -15.82
C ILE A 47 5.31 2.26 -15.91
N LYS A 48 6.45 2.40 -15.27
CA LYS A 48 7.51 1.38 -15.24
C LYS A 48 7.86 0.90 -13.83
N LYS A 49 7.53 1.69 -12.80
CA LYS A 49 7.85 1.39 -11.41
C LYS A 49 6.65 1.68 -10.54
N ILE A 50 6.16 0.66 -9.82
CA ILE A 50 5.01 0.76 -8.92
C ILE A 50 5.45 0.46 -7.49
N LEU A 51 5.05 1.31 -6.56
CA LEU A 51 5.31 1.16 -5.14
C LEU A 51 4.00 0.89 -4.39
N PHE A 52 3.95 -0.19 -3.64
CA PHE A 52 2.81 -0.56 -2.81
C PHE A 52 3.09 -0.18 -1.35
N MET A 53 2.20 0.59 -0.76
CA MET A 53 2.29 1.00 0.65
C MET A 53 1.51 0.01 1.52
N ARG A 54 2.22 -0.99 2.05
CA ARG A 54 1.64 -2.06 2.89
C ARG A 54 2.22 -2.02 4.31
N TYR A 55 2.30 -0.83 4.86
CA TYR A 55 2.90 -0.53 6.16
C TYR A 55 1.91 -0.59 7.34
N ASP A 56 0.69 -1.02 7.08
CA ASP A 56 -0.37 -1.13 8.09
C ASP A 56 -0.27 -2.39 8.96
N GLY A 57 0.62 -3.33 8.64
CA GLY A 57 0.82 -4.57 9.37
C GLY A 57 -0.28 -5.60 9.18
N LYS A 58 -1.19 -5.40 8.23
CA LYS A 58 -2.25 -6.34 7.91
C LYS A 58 -1.73 -7.48 7.04
N ILE A 59 -1.24 -8.53 7.67
CA ILE A 59 -0.57 -9.65 7.01
C ILE A 59 -1.52 -10.37 6.05
N GLY A 60 -2.78 -10.60 6.45
CA GLY A 60 -3.77 -11.22 5.57
C GLY A 60 -4.00 -10.45 4.28
N ASP A 61 -4.10 -9.12 4.39
CA ASP A 61 -4.26 -8.25 3.23
C ASP A 61 -3.01 -8.27 2.34
N MET A 62 -1.82 -8.36 2.94
CA MET A 62 -0.56 -8.50 2.21
C MET A 62 -0.52 -9.80 1.40
N VAL A 63 -0.94 -10.92 1.99
CA VAL A 63 -1.00 -12.22 1.30
C VAL A 63 -1.87 -12.13 0.06
N ILE A 64 -3.07 -11.56 0.19
CA ILE A 64 -4.00 -11.40 -0.93
C ILE A 64 -3.44 -10.38 -1.95
N ASN A 65 -2.72 -9.37 -1.50
CA ASN A 65 -2.07 -8.38 -2.35
C ASN A 65 -1.08 -9.00 -3.35
N THR A 66 -0.54 -10.19 -3.06
CA THR A 66 0.38 -10.89 -3.96
C THR A 66 -0.23 -11.21 -5.32
N LEU A 67 -1.56 -11.35 -5.40
CA LEU A 67 -2.24 -11.51 -6.69
C LEU A 67 -2.02 -10.29 -7.61
N MET A 68 -1.98 -9.09 -7.05
CA MET A 68 -1.75 -7.87 -7.83
C MET A 68 -0.33 -7.87 -8.43
N PHE A 69 0.66 -8.25 -7.65
CA PHE A 69 2.06 -8.32 -8.13
C PHE A 69 2.19 -9.29 -9.30
N ARG A 70 1.58 -10.47 -9.18
CA ARG A 70 1.58 -11.46 -10.24
C ARG A 70 0.88 -10.96 -11.50
N GLU A 71 -0.33 -10.42 -11.36
CA GLU A 71 -1.12 -9.97 -12.52
C GLU A 71 -0.48 -8.77 -13.24
N ILE A 72 0.16 -7.88 -12.50
CA ILE A 72 0.93 -6.79 -13.10
C ILE A 72 2.13 -7.35 -13.90
N LYS A 73 2.91 -8.23 -13.30
CA LYS A 73 4.09 -8.83 -13.96
C LYS A 73 3.72 -9.70 -15.15
N LYS A 74 2.59 -10.40 -15.07
CA LYS A 74 2.09 -11.25 -16.16
C LYS A 74 1.80 -10.42 -17.41
N LYS A 75 1.15 -9.28 -17.25
CA LYS A 75 0.83 -8.40 -18.38
C LYS A 75 1.98 -7.48 -18.77
N TYR A 76 2.72 -6.99 -17.80
CA TYR A 76 3.83 -6.04 -18.00
C TYR A 76 5.08 -6.52 -17.26
N PRO A 77 5.80 -7.51 -17.81
CA PRO A 77 6.97 -8.09 -17.13
C PRO A 77 8.10 -7.09 -16.83
N TYR A 78 8.14 -5.98 -17.53
CA TYR A 78 9.15 -4.93 -17.35
C TYR A 78 8.88 -4.04 -16.13
N ILE A 79 7.69 -4.07 -15.55
CA ILE A 79 7.36 -3.22 -14.40
C ILE A 79 8.11 -3.71 -13.17
N GLU A 80 8.84 -2.80 -12.54
CA GLU A 80 9.50 -3.02 -11.26
C GLU A 80 8.49 -2.76 -10.12
N ILE A 81 8.37 -3.71 -9.20
CA ILE A 81 7.45 -3.63 -8.06
C ILE A 81 8.23 -3.50 -6.77
N GLY A 82 8.00 -2.41 -6.04
CA GLY A 82 8.49 -2.19 -4.70
C GLY A 82 7.35 -2.27 -3.68
N VAL A 83 7.65 -2.74 -2.48
CA VAL A 83 6.68 -2.84 -1.39
C VAL A 83 7.27 -2.25 -0.12
N VAL A 84 6.56 -1.30 0.48
CA VAL A 84 6.87 -0.79 1.81
C VAL A 84 6.06 -1.58 2.82
N THR A 85 6.73 -2.25 3.75
CA THR A 85 6.08 -3.12 4.73
C THR A 85 6.72 -3.02 6.10
N LYS A 86 6.03 -3.49 7.13
CA LYS A 86 6.60 -3.71 8.45
C LYS A 86 7.39 -5.02 8.48
N GLU A 87 8.41 -5.10 9.32
CA GLU A 87 9.30 -6.25 9.43
C GLU A 87 8.54 -7.58 9.60
N GLY A 88 7.52 -7.61 10.47
CA GLY A 88 6.74 -8.82 10.72
C GLY A 88 5.96 -9.36 9.52
N ALA A 89 5.70 -8.53 8.50
CA ALA A 89 5.00 -8.91 7.28
C ALA A 89 5.95 -9.24 6.11
N LYS A 90 7.24 -8.99 6.27
CA LYS A 90 8.25 -9.20 5.20
C LYS A 90 8.31 -10.66 4.75
N VAL A 91 8.12 -11.61 5.66
CA VAL A 91 8.15 -13.05 5.36
C VAL A 91 7.16 -13.45 4.25
N VAL A 92 6.04 -12.73 4.12
CA VAL A 92 5.01 -12.99 3.12
C VAL A 92 5.50 -12.76 1.70
N ILE A 93 6.41 -11.82 1.52
CA ILE A 93 6.81 -11.33 0.19
C ILE A 93 8.30 -11.45 -0.11
N GLU A 94 9.16 -11.75 0.87
CA GLU A 94 10.62 -11.72 0.66
C GLU A 94 11.14 -12.72 -0.38
N ASN A 95 10.43 -13.83 -0.60
CA ASN A 95 10.78 -14.84 -1.60
C ASN A 95 9.86 -14.80 -2.83
N ASN A 96 8.99 -13.79 -2.95
CA ASN A 96 8.08 -13.66 -4.07
C ASN A 96 8.85 -13.12 -5.30
N PRO A 97 8.90 -13.89 -6.41
CA PRO A 97 9.65 -13.48 -7.60
C PRO A 97 9.06 -12.24 -8.30
N ASN A 98 7.83 -11.87 -7.98
CA ASN A 98 7.18 -10.69 -8.55
C ASN A 98 7.47 -9.40 -7.77
N VAL A 99 8.14 -9.48 -6.63
CA VAL A 99 8.54 -8.33 -5.83
C VAL A 99 10.02 -8.06 -6.04
N ASP A 100 10.35 -6.89 -6.59
CA ASP A 100 11.72 -6.52 -6.91
C ASP A 100 12.45 -5.86 -5.76
N LYS A 101 11.73 -5.06 -4.96
CA LYS A 101 12.31 -4.34 -3.82
C LYS A 101 11.37 -4.34 -2.63
N ILE A 102 11.94 -4.47 -1.44
CA ILE A 102 11.23 -4.42 -0.17
C ILE A 102 11.87 -3.33 0.69
N TYR A 103 11.03 -2.45 1.21
CA TYR A 103 11.44 -1.40 2.12
C TYR A 103 10.78 -1.61 3.47
N GLU A 104 11.53 -1.45 4.53
CA GLU A 104 11.02 -1.58 5.89
C GLU A 104 10.52 -0.24 6.42
N TYR A 105 9.27 -0.21 6.84
CA TYR A 105 8.65 0.95 7.47
C TYR A 105 8.87 0.96 8.97
N LYS A 106 9.43 2.05 9.48
CA LYS A 106 9.50 2.38 10.90
C LYS A 106 8.81 3.73 11.11
N LYS A 107 8.00 3.84 12.15
CA LYS A 107 7.11 5.00 12.34
C LYS A 107 7.79 6.27 12.87
N ASP A 108 9.04 6.23 13.27
CA ASP A 108 9.77 7.42 13.74
C ASP A 108 10.14 8.34 12.57
N ARG A 109 10.17 9.64 12.84
CA ARG A 109 10.39 10.66 11.79
C ARG A 109 11.72 10.53 11.07
N LYS A 110 12.78 10.18 11.78
CA LYS A 110 14.10 10.00 11.18
C LYS A 110 14.12 8.88 10.16
N SER A 111 13.58 7.73 10.54
CA SER A 111 13.47 6.56 9.64
C SER A 111 12.60 6.86 8.42
N ILE A 112 11.49 7.58 8.60
CA ILE A 112 10.60 7.98 7.51
C ILE A 112 11.33 8.91 6.53
N LYS A 113 12.09 9.89 7.02
CA LYS A 113 12.86 10.79 6.16
C LYS A 113 13.92 10.02 5.36
N GLU A 114 14.65 9.13 6.01
CA GLU A 114 15.67 8.30 5.35
C GLU A 114 15.05 7.40 4.29
N LEU A 115 13.94 6.73 4.61
CA LEU A 115 13.21 5.86 3.69
C LEU A 115 12.67 6.65 2.50
N SER A 116 12.05 7.79 2.74
CA SER A 116 11.48 8.62 1.68
C SER A 116 12.55 9.17 0.73
N LEU A 117 13.71 9.56 1.23
CA LEU A 117 14.83 9.99 0.38
C LEU A 117 15.31 8.85 -0.54
N LYS A 118 15.45 7.66 0.02
CA LYS A 118 15.81 6.48 -0.75
C LYS A 118 14.80 6.18 -1.84
N ILE A 119 13.51 6.14 -1.49
CA ILE A 119 12.43 5.88 -2.44
C ILE A 119 12.36 6.97 -3.51
N ALA A 120 12.47 8.24 -3.12
CA ALA A 120 12.45 9.36 -4.06
C ALA A 120 13.58 9.28 -5.08
N SER A 121 14.78 8.84 -4.66
CA SER A 121 15.92 8.65 -5.57
C SER A 121 15.69 7.56 -6.60
N GLU A 122 14.82 6.61 -6.33
CA GLU A 122 14.50 5.50 -7.23
C GLU A 122 13.39 5.82 -8.24
N LYS A 123 12.76 6.96 -8.12
CA LYS A 123 11.79 7.54 -9.09
C LYS A 123 10.64 6.60 -9.46
N TYR A 124 9.79 6.30 -8.50
CA TYR A 124 8.58 5.53 -8.76
C TYR A 124 7.56 6.33 -9.57
N ASP A 125 6.87 5.65 -10.48
CA ASP A 125 5.84 6.26 -11.31
C ASP A 125 4.47 6.27 -10.64
N LEU A 126 4.14 5.19 -9.94
CA LEU A 126 2.86 5.04 -9.26
C LEU A 126 3.07 4.53 -7.84
N LEU A 127 2.49 5.24 -6.87
CA LEU A 127 2.39 4.80 -5.49
C LEU A 127 0.93 4.44 -5.21
N ILE A 128 0.69 3.26 -4.66
CA ILE A 128 -0.65 2.80 -4.29
C ILE A 128 -0.73 2.65 -2.78
N ASP A 129 -1.60 3.42 -2.14
CA ASP A 129 -1.88 3.36 -0.71
C ASP A 129 -3.24 2.71 -0.46
N PHE A 130 -3.33 1.92 0.62
CA PHE A 130 -4.53 1.16 0.97
C PHE A 130 -5.20 1.67 2.25
N SER A 131 -4.67 2.72 2.86
CA SER A 131 -5.15 3.22 4.15
C SER A 131 -6.49 3.95 4.02
N GLU A 132 -7.46 3.58 4.83
CA GLU A 132 -8.71 4.35 4.95
C GLU A 132 -8.44 5.68 5.65
N MET A 133 -7.64 5.67 6.70
CA MET A 133 -7.24 6.85 7.46
C MET A 133 -5.73 6.95 7.53
N LEU A 134 -5.18 8.07 7.05
CA LEU A 134 -3.76 8.35 7.11
C LEU A 134 -3.37 9.03 8.41
N ARG A 135 -2.31 8.54 9.03
CA ARG A 135 -1.61 9.23 10.12
C ARG A 135 -0.64 10.27 9.55
N VAL A 136 -0.25 11.24 10.36
CA VAL A 136 0.63 12.33 9.90
C VAL A 136 1.95 11.82 9.34
N ASN A 137 2.57 10.84 9.99
CA ASN A 137 3.83 10.27 9.50
C ASN A 137 3.67 9.52 8.17
N GLN A 138 2.50 8.94 7.92
CA GLN A 138 2.18 8.31 6.64
C GLN A 138 1.96 9.36 5.54
N MET A 139 1.30 10.45 5.85
CA MET A 139 1.17 11.60 4.94
C MET A 139 2.55 12.13 4.54
N MET A 140 3.43 12.30 5.52
CA MET A 140 4.80 12.74 5.28
C MET A 140 5.55 11.78 4.36
N LEU A 141 5.49 10.48 4.63
CA LEU A 141 6.15 9.47 3.83
C LEU A 141 5.68 9.51 2.37
N ILE A 142 4.37 9.48 2.15
CA ILE A 142 3.80 9.50 0.79
C ILE A 142 4.22 10.76 0.05
N ASN A 143 4.13 11.91 0.70
CA ASN A 143 4.54 13.20 0.12
C ASN A 143 6.02 13.19 -0.30
N LEU A 144 6.90 12.74 0.59
CA LEU A 144 8.35 12.78 0.38
C LEU A 144 8.86 11.68 -0.55
N CYS A 145 8.10 10.64 -0.82
CA CYS A 145 8.44 9.62 -1.83
C CYS A 145 8.45 10.18 -3.26
N LYS A 146 7.73 11.27 -3.51
CA LYS A 146 7.72 11.99 -4.78
C LYS A 146 7.41 11.11 -6.00
N ALA A 147 6.49 10.16 -5.86
CA ALA A 147 6.00 9.40 -7.01
C ALA A 147 5.29 10.33 -8.00
N ARG A 148 5.33 9.99 -9.28
CA ARG A 148 4.61 10.76 -10.30
C ARG A 148 3.11 10.79 -10.03
N PHE A 149 2.53 9.65 -9.68
CA PHE A 149 1.10 9.52 -9.34
C PHE A 149 0.92 8.82 -8.01
N ASN A 150 0.01 9.33 -7.19
CA ASN A 150 -0.42 8.69 -5.94
C ASN A 150 -1.87 8.24 -6.07
N MET A 151 -2.13 6.97 -5.81
CA MET A 151 -3.46 6.36 -5.78
C MET A 151 -3.83 6.00 -4.36
N GLY A 152 -5.04 6.34 -3.92
CA GLY A 152 -5.50 6.08 -2.57
C GLY A 152 -6.97 5.74 -2.48
N LEU A 153 -7.37 5.17 -1.33
CA LEU A 153 -8.73 4.77 -1.01
C LEU A 153 -9.53 5.97 -0.48
N ASN A 154 -10.61 6.33 -1.16
CA ASN A 154 -11.49 7.44 -0.77
C ASN A 154 -10.73 8.76 -0.54
N LYS A 155 -9.87 9.12 -1.47
CA LYS A 155 -8.98 10.27 -1.37
C LYS A 155 -9.32 11.39 -2.36
N GLU A 156 -10.56 11.47 -2.84
CA GLU A 156 -10.99 12.46 -3.84
C GLU A 156 -10.78 13.91 -3.40
N LYS A 157 -10.93 14.15 -2.10
CA LYS A 157 -10.77 15.50 -1.52
C LYS A 157 -9.34 15.85 -1.12
N TRP A 158 -8.41 14.94 -1.35
CA TRP A 158 -7.00 15.16 -1.04
C TRP A 158 -6.27 15.76 -2.24
N LYS A 159 -5.37 16.68 -1.97
CA LYS A 159 -4.52 17.29 -3.01
C LYS A 159 -3.32 16.41 -3.39
N MET A 160 -2.84 15.62 -2.44
CA MET A 160 -1.68 14.75 -2.62
C MET A 160 -1.99 13.53 -3.49
N PHE A 161 -3.23 13.10 -3.54
CA PHE A 161 -3.65 11.93 -4.33
C PHE A 161 -4.19 12.35 -5.69
N ASP A 162 -3.73 11.69 -6.72
CA ASP A 162 -4.09 11.95 -8.11
C ASP A 162 -5.24 11.07 -8.58
N ILE A 163 -5.32 9.85 -8.03
CA ILE A 163 -6.33 8.85 -8.38
C ILE A 163 -6.92 8.32 -7.08
N SER A 164 -8.25 8.28 -7.03
CA SER A 164 -8.97 7.68 -5.91
C SER A 164 -9.75 6.47 -6.36
N TYR A 165 -9.70 5.41 -5.57
CA TYR A 165 -10.59 4.28 -5.71
C TYR A 165 -11.49 4.18 -4.48
N THR A 166 -12.66 3.55 -4.64
CA THR A 166 -13.65 3.45 -3.58
C THR A 166 -13.78 2.01 -3.12
N LYS A 167 -14.09 1.86 -1.82
CA LYS A 167 -14.55 0.60 -1.27
C LYS A 167 -16.07 0.58 -1.37
N PRO A 168 -16.68 -0.37 -2.10
CA PRO A 168 -18.12 -0.43 -2.20
C PRO A 168 -18.77 -0.59 -0.81
N ILE A 169 -20.00 -0.05 -0.67
CA ILE A 169 -20.77 -0.13 0.57
C ILE A 169 -21.26 -1.57 0.77
N GLY A 170 -21.06 -2.11 1.98
CA GLY A 170 -21.46 -3.47 2.35
C GLY A 170 -20.27 -4.39 2.58
N TYR A 171 -20.57 -5.69 2.82
CA TYR A 171 -19.52 -6.69 2.98
C TYR A 171 -18.92 -7.04 1.62
N ILE A 172 -17.66 -6.69 1.43
CA ILE A 172 -16.93 -6.99 0.20
C ILE A 172 -15.62 -7.67 0.55
N HIS A 173 -15.31 -8.73 -0.19
CA HIS A 173 -14.04 -9.40 -0.09
C HIS A 173 -12.91 -8.49 -0.60
N ILE A 174 -11.77 -8.46 0.09
CA ILE A 174 -10.62 -7.62 -0.28
C ILE A 174 -10.13 -7.85 -1.72
N THR A 175 -10.32 -9.05 -2.27
CA THR A 175 -9.97 -9.37 -3.66
C THR A 175 -10.74 -8.52 -4.67
N GLU A 176 -11.98 -8.14 -4.37
CA GLU A 176 -12.77 -7.26 -5.24
C GLU A 176 -12.17 -5.85 -5.31
N ILE A 177 -11.64 -5.37 -4.20
CA ILE A 177 -10.96 -4.06 -4.14
C ILE A 177 -9.70 -4.10 -5.02
N TYR A 178 -8.90 -5.14 -4.90
CA TYR A 178 -7.68 -5.29 -5.67
C TYR A 178 -7.96 -5.49 -7.17
N LYS A 179 -9.01 -6.24 -7.49
CA LYS A 179 -9.50 -6.38 -8.87
C LYS A 179 -9.89 -5.02 -9.46
N ASN A 180 -10.62 -4.21 -8.70
CA ASN A 180 -11.02 -2.87 -9.15
C ASN A 180 -9.82 -1.95 -9.39
N ILE A 181 -8.81 -2.02 -8.54
CA ILE A 181 -7.56 -1.28 -8.73
C ILE A 181 -6.88 -1.72 -10.03
N LEU A 182 -6.74 -3.02 -10.25
CA LEU A 182 -6.11 -3.57 -11.46
C LEU A 182 -6.88 -3.17 -12.73
N GLU A 183 -8.21 -3.19 -12.70
CA GLU A 183 -9.04 -2.73 -13.82
C GLU A 183 -8.80 -1.25 -14.14
N LYS A 184 -8.68 -0.40 -13.12
CA LYS A 184 -8.31 1.01 -13.32
C LYS A 184 -6.93 1.17 -13.96
N LEU A 185 -6.01 0.28 -13.67
CA LEU A 185 -4.68 0.26 -14.27
C LEU A 185 -4.69 -0.27 -15.72
N GLY A 186 -5.79 -0.85 -16.18
CA GLY A 186 -5.93 -1.43 -17.51
C GLY A 186 -5.68 -2.94 -17.56
N ILE A 187 -5.71 -3.62 -16.42
CA ILE A 187 -5.50 -5.07 -16.32
C ILE A 187 -6.83 -5.74 -16.05
N LYS A 188 -7.33 -6.49 -17.03
CA LYS A 188 -8.63 -7.19 -16.98
C LYS A 188 -8.43 -8.70 -17.03
N ASN A 189 -9.50 -9.47 -16.73
CA ASN A 189 -9.52 -10.94 -16.80
C ASN A 189 -8.42 -11.55 -15.91
N ILE A 190 -8.34 -11.09 -14.67
CA ILE A 190 -7.33 -11.53 -13.72
C ILE A 190 -7.71 -12.85 -13.04
N ASP A 191 -6.70 -13.61 -12.64
CA ASP A 191 -6.85 -14.72 -11.71
C ASP A 191 -6.87 -14.14 -10.29
N ILE A 192 -7.96 -14.39 -9.55
CA ILE A 192 -8.12 -13.89 -8.17
C ILE A 192 -7.46 -14.77 -7.11
N ASN A 193 -6.91 -15.92 -7.50
CA ASN A 193 -6.12 -16.75 -6.59
C ASN A 193 -4.78 -16.07 -6.29
N TYR A 194 -4.23 -16.34 -5.13
CA TYR A 194 -2.94 -15.79 -4.73
C TYR A 194 -1.98 -16.89 -4.33
N GLU A 195 -0.70 -16.57 -4.40
CA GLU A 195 0.40 -17.50 -4.17
C GLU A 195 1.32 -16.96 -3.07
N LEU A 196 1.82 -17.87 -2.23
CA LEU A 196 2.83 -17.54 -1.23
C LEU A 196 4.13 -18.27 -1.56
N PHE A 197 5.22 -17.56 -1.41
CA PHE A 197 6.56 -18.05 -1.65
C PHE A 197 7.37 -17.96 -0.36
N PHE A 198 7.87 -19.09 0.15
CA PHE A 198 8.65 -19.11 1.37
C PHE A 198 9.69 -20.23 1.33
N ILE A 199 10.73 -20.13 2.13
CA ILE A 199 11.71 -21.19 2.34
C ILE A 199 11.23 -22.11 3.46
N GLU A 200 11.71 -23.37 3.47
CA GLU A 200 11.21 -24.43 4.36
C GLU A 200 11.21 -24.04 5.84
N HIS A 201 12.24 -23.36 6.32
CA HIS A 201 12.32 -22.95 7.72
C HIS A 201 11.29 -21.88 8.13
N GLN A 202 10.62 -21.25 7.16
CA GLN A 202 9.55 -20.27 7.42
C GLN A 202 8.17 -20.89 7.48
N LYS A 203 8.07 -22.22 7.25
CA LYS A 203 6.79 -22.93 7.11
C LYS A 203 5.85 -22.73 8.31
N SER A 204 6.37 -22.79 9.54
CA SER A 204 5.55 -22.60 10.73
C SER A 204 4.92 -21.22 10.83
N LYS A 205 5.66 -20.16 10.47
CA LYS A 205 5.13 -18.79 10.42
C LYS A 205 4.07 -18.64 9.34
N VAL A 206 4.32 -19.21 8.17
CA VAL A 206 3.39 -19.18 7.05
C VAL A 206 2.13 -19.95 7.37
N ASP A 207 2.23 -21.13 7.98
CA ASP A 207 1.08 -21.95 8.39
C ASP A 207 0.19 -21.21 9.39
N GLU A 208 0.77 -20.47 10.34
CA GLU A 208 0.02 -19.61 11.25
C GLU A 208 -0.76 -18.53 10.52
N LEU A 209 -0.13 -17.89 9.53
CA LEU A 209 -0.77 -16.87 8.71
C LEU A 209 -1.91 -17.43 7.86
N LEU A 210 -1.75 -18.67 7.41
CA LEU A 210 -2.67 -19.34 6.50
C LEU A 210 -3.94 -19.87 7.18
N LYS A 211 -3.95 -20.10 8.48
CA LYS A 211 -5.15 -20.52 9.23
C LYS A 211 -6.31 -19.53 9.09
N LYS A 212 -6.04 -18.29 8.72
CA LYS A 212 -7.02 -17.21 8.56
C LYS A 212 -7.50 -17.03 7.10
N LEU A 213 -6.97 -17.79 6.14
CA LEU A 213 -7.21 -17.59 4.71
C LEU A 213 -7.81 -18.84 4.08
N LYS A 214 -8.83 -18.65 3.19
CA LYS A 214 -9.58 -19.76 2.57
C LYS A 214 -8.99 -20.30 1.28
N HIS A 215 -8.27 -19.49 0.50
CA HIS A 215 -7.75 -19.85 -0.81
C HIS A 215 -6.30 -19.44 -0.95
N LYS A 216 -5.45 -20.40 -1.26
CA LYS A 216 -4.01 -20.16 -1.34
C LYS A 216 -3.32 -21.24 -2.15
N LYS A 217 -2.35 -20.82 -2.91
CA LYS A 217 -1.38 -21.68 -3.55
C LYS A 217 -0.02 -21.42 -2.90
N ILE A 218 0.62 -22.44 -2.39
CA ILE A 218 1.87 -22.33 -1.65
C ILE A 218 3.00 -22.91 -2.47
N VAL A 219 4.08 -22.16 -2.65
CA VAL A 219 5.28 -22.60 -3.32
C VAL A 219 6.45 -22.55 -2.33
N VAL A 220 7.12 -23.69 -2.17
CA VAL A 220 8.26 -23.83 -1.26
C VAL A 220 9.54 -23.83 -2.08
N PHE A 221 10.50 -22.98 -1.69
CA PHE A 221 11.84 -22.94 -2.25
C PHE A 221 12.78 -23.75 -1.36
N ASN A 222 13.53 -24.67 -1.95
CA ASN A 222 14.57 -25.40 -1.27
C ASN A 222 15.91 -24.65 -1.35
#